data_e14cecaa3c1a53bf034283fbf44bb335
#
_entry.id   e14cecaa3c1a53bf034283fbf44bb335
#
_cell.length_a   1.000
_cell.length_b   1.000
_cell.length_c   1.000
_cell.angle_alpha   90.00
_cell.angle_beta   90.00
_cell.angle_gamma   90.00
#
_symmetry.space_group_name_H-M   'P 1'
#
loop_
_entity.id
_entity.type
_entity.pdbx_description
1 polymer ?
#
loop_
_entity_poly.entity_id
_entity_poly.type
_entity_poly.pdbx_seq_one_letter_code
_entity_poly.pdbx_strand_id
1 'polypeptide(L)'
;MLLVYDETLEAQAALKRCSQLSLALSAHVDVVSVVDSITDNATCAGMLSDLACSSMEAHAQHALDVAVAHLVNLGVTAHGFIKFGRTVDVVPLHVAAFHADIVVIGHRVQSGFGRWWGGRPVHLDLAERLRGAAIVAVTAPLS
;
A
#
# COMPACT_ATOMS: atom_id res chain seq x y z
N MET A 1 -13.12 -1.36 -1.48
CA MET A 1 -12.08 -0.60 -0.73
C MET A 1 -10.71 -1.18 -1.10
N LEU A 2 -9.72 -0.34 -1.26
CA LEU A 2 -8.35 -0.76 -1.57
C LEU A 2 -7.42 -0.32 -0.45
N LEU A 3 -6.59 -1.21 0.05
CA LEU A 3 -5.53 -0.91 1.02
C LEU A 3 -4.16 -1.05 0.36
N VAL A 4 -3.34 -0.01 0.42
CA VAL A 4 -1.92 -0.08 0.01
C VAL A 4 -1.10 -0.50 1.23
N TYR A 5 -0.37 -1.62 1.12
CA TYR A 5 0.31 -2.23 2.26
C TYR A 5 1.78 -2.59 1.96
N ASP A 6 2.68 -2.19 2.84
CA ASP A 6 4.14 -2.39 2.69
C ASP A 6 4.86 -2.74 4.01
N GLU A 7 4.15 -3.19 5.03
CA GLU A 7 4.66 -3.53 6.38
C GLU A 7 5.21 -2.36 7.21
N THR A 8 5.25 -1.15 6.72
CA THR A 8 5.64 0.00 7.54
C THR A 8 4.68 0.21 8.71
N LEU A 9 5.10 0.95 9.72
CA LEU A 9 4.23 1.27 10.87
C LEU A 9 2.98 2.02 10.42
N GLU A 10 3.12 2.89 9.44
CA GLU A 10 2.03 3.63 8.83
C GLU A 10 1.05 2.69 8.09
N ALA A 11 1.58 1.70 7.37
CA ALA A 11 0.76 0.70 6.68
C ALA A 11 0.04 -0.22 7.67
N GLN A 12 0.67 -0.58 8.77
CA GLN A 12 0.02 -1.35 9.85
C GLN A 12 -1.12 -0.55 10.49
N ALA A 13 -0.92 0.76 10.73
CA ALA A 13 -1.98 1.65 11.18
C ALA A 13 -3.11 1.76 10.15
N ALA A 14 -2.76 1.82 8.86
CA ALA A 14 -3.72 1.83 7.76
C ALA A 14 -4.51 0.52 7.69
N LEU A 15 -3.87 -0.65 7.87
CA LEU A 15 -4.53 -1.95 7.93
C LEU A 15 -5.58 -2.00 9.06
N LYS A 16 -5.21 -1.54 10.25
CA LYS A 16 -6.12 -1.45 11.39
C LYS A 16 -7.31 -0.54 11.09
N ARG A 17 -7.07 0.64 10.54
CA ARG A 17 -8.13 1.57 10.17
C ARG A 17 -9.01 1.01 9.04
N CYS A 18 -8.39 0.37 8.06
CA CYS A 18 -9.10 -0.29 6.97
C CYS A 18 -10.05 -1.38 7.47
N SER A 19 -9.62 -2.19 8.45
CA SER A 19 -10.49 -3.21 9.05
C SER A 19 -11.71 -2.59 9.72
N GLN A 20 -11.55 -1.51 10.47
CA GLN A 20 -12.64 -0.80 11.11
C GLN A 20 -13.64 -0.20 10.10
N LEU A 21 -13.11 0.45 9.06
CA LEU A 21 -13.94 1.05 8.01
C LEU A 21 -14.68 -0.01 7.20
N SER A 22 -14.01 -1.10 6.84
CA SER A 22 -14.62 -2.16 6.04
C SER A 22 -15.75 -2.87 6.79
N LEU A 23 -15.59 -3.09 8.09
CA LEU A 23 -16.66 -3.66 8.92
C LEU A 23 -17.85 -2.69 9.03
N ALA A 24 -17.58 -1.40 9.26
CA ALA A 24 -18.63 -0.39 9.38
C ALA A 24 -19.41 -0.19 8.08
N LEU A 25 -18.73 -0.30 6.93
CA LEU A 25 -19.33 -0.08 5.61
C LEU A 25 -19.76 -1.37 4.91
N SER A 26 -19.55 -2.52 5.53
CA SER A 26 -19.75 -3.85 4.89
C SER A 26 -19.03 -3.95 3.54
N ALA A 27 -17.82 -3.39 3.46
CA ALA A 27 -17.02 -3.36 2.25
C ALA A 27 -16.07 -4.55 2.19
N HIS A 28 -15.83 -5.07 0.98
CA HIS A 28 -14.69 -5.96 0.76
C HIS A 28 -13.42 -5.14 0.49
N VAL A 29 -12.27 -5.75 0.73
CA VAL A 29 -10.97 -5.09 0.67
C VAL A 29 -10.04 -5.79 -0.31
N ASP A 30 -9.49 -5.04 -1.25
CA ASP A 30 -8.34 -5.46 -2.03
C ASP A 30 -7.09 -4.93 -1.35
N VAL A 31 -6.20 -5.82 -0.91
CA VAL A 31 -4.91 -5.45 -0.33
C VAL A 31 -3.87 -5.49 -1.43
N VAL A 32 -3.27 -4.36 -1.73
CA VAL A 32 -2.27 -4.21 -2.79
C VAL A 32 -0.90 -3.95 -2.18
N SER A 33 0.04 -4.83 -2.47
CA SER A 33 1.46 -4.62 -2.17
C SER A 33 2.19 -4.27 -3.46
N VAL A 34 2.91 -3.15 -3.45
CA VAL A 34 3.61 -2.65 -4.63
C VAL A 34 5.10 -2.88 -4.46
N VAL A 35 5.68 -3.61 -5.41
CA VAL A 35 7.14 -3.84 -5.48
C VAL A 35 7.70 -2.91 -6.54
N ASP A 36 8.50 -1.92 -6.10
CA ASP A 36 9.16 -0.99 -7.00
C ASP A 36 10.50 -1.57 -7.44
N SER A 37 10.46 -2.37 -8.50
CA SER A 37 11.64 -3.03 -9.05
C SER A 37 12.65 -2.06 -9.67
N ILE A 38 12.25 -0.85 -10.00
CA ILE A 38 13.13 0.15 -10.64
C ILE A 38 14.06 0.79 -9.62
N THR A 39 13.53 1.24 -8.49
CA THR A 39 14.32 1.83 -7.41
C THR A 39 15.22 0.79 -6.76
N ASP A 40 14.73 -0.42 -6.60
CA ASP A 40 15.46 -1.51 -5.94
C ASP A 40 16.51 -2.13 -6.86
N ASN A 41 16.30 -2.18 -8.18
CA ASN A 41 17.29 -2.63 -9.16
C ASN A 41 18.47 -1.66 -9.33
N ALA A 42 18.30 -0.38 -9.01
CA ALA A 42 19.40 0.58 -9.05
C ALA A 42 20.51 0.28 -8.02
N THR A 43 20.19 -0.49 -6.98
CA THR A 43 21.15 -0.91 -5.93
C THR A 43 21.76 -2.29 -6.19
N CYS A 44 21.22 -3.08 -7.14
CA CYS A 44 21.66 -4.43 -7.46
C CYS A 44 22.11 -4.52 -8.91
N ALA A 45 23.40 -4.34 -9.17
CA ALA A 45 23.95 -4.52 -10.51
C ALA A 45 24.35 -5.99 -10.76
N GLY A 46 23.86 -6.59 -11.86
CA GLY A 46 24.29 -7.89 -12.35
C GLY A 46 23.42 -9.09 -11.93
N MET A 47 24.02 -10.29 -11.90
CA MET A 47 23.31 -11.58 -11.67
C MET A 47 22.64 -11.71 -10.30
N LEU A 48 22.99 -10.84 -9.34
CA LEU A 48 22.34 -10.80 -8.02
C LEU A 48 20.97 -10.09 -8.03
N SER A 49 20.65 -9.37 -9.10
CA SER A 49 19.39 -8.62 -9.20
C SER A 49 18.16 -9.57 -9.25
N ASP A 50 18.25 -10.69 -9.96
CA ASP A 50 17.15 -11.66 -10.09
C ASP A 50 16.84 -12.35 -8.75
N LEU A 51 17.88 -12.72 -8.00
CA LEU A 51 17.73 -13.32 -6.67
C LEU A 51 17.18 -12.30 -5.66
N ALA A 52 17.66 -11.06 -5.72
CA ALA A 52 17.15 -9.98 -4.87
C ALA A 52 15.68 -9.67 -5.18
N CYS A 53 15.29 -9.57 -6.46
CA CYS A 53 13.90 -9.36 -6.86
C CYS A 53 13.00 -10.52 -6.42
N SER A 54 13.43 -11.78 -6.58
CA SER A 54 12.68 -12.95 -6.11
C SER A 54 12.51 -12.97 -4.59
N SER A 55 13.55 -12.57 -3.85
CA SER A 55 13.50 -12.46 -2.38
C SER A 55 12.54 -11.35 -1.94
N MET A 56 12.55 -10.22 -2.60
CA MET A 56 11.64 -9.09 -2.31
C MET A 56 10.19 -9.43 -2.63
N GLU A 57 9.94 -10.10 -3.75
CA GLU A 57 8.62 -10.58 -4.10
C GLU A 57 8.09 -11.59 -3.07
N ALA A 58 8.93 -12.56 -2.67
CA ALA A 58 8.56 -13.54 -1.65
C ALA A 58 8.26 -12.89 -0.31
N HIS A 59 9.05 -11.89 0.09
CA HIS A 59 8.83 -11.12 1.31
C HIS A 59 7.53 -10.32 1.23
N ALA A 60 7.29 -9.64 0.12
CA ALA A 60 6.06 -8.89 -0.12
C ALA A 60 4.83 -9.81 -0.13
N GLN A 61 4.93 -11.00 -0.73
CA GLN A 61 3.86 -11.99 -0.73
C GLN A 61 3.53 -12.45 0.68
N HIS A 62 4.54 -12.76 1.49
CA HIS A 62 4.34 -13.17 2.87
C HIS A 62 3.64 -12.08 3.69
N ALA A 63 4.10 -10.84 3.58
CA ALA A 63 3.49 -9.70 4.26
C ALA A 63 2.03 -9.50 3.85
N LEU A 64 1.78 -9.63 2.55
CA LEU A 64 0.44 -9.53 1.97
C LEU A 64 -0.48 -10.62 2.51
N ASP A 65 -0.01 -11.86 2.55
CA ASP A 65 -0.78 -13.01 3.08
C ASP A 65 -1.14 -12.80 4.55
N VAL A 66 -0.23 -12.29 5.35
CA VAL A 66 -0.48 -11.96 6.76
C VAL A 66 -1.55 -10.86 6.90
N ALA A 67 -1.46 -9.81 6.09
CA ALA A 67 -2.44 -8.72 6.11
C ALA A 67 -3.84 -9.20 5.69
N VAL A 68 -3.92 -10.00 4.63
CA VAL A 68 -5.19 -10.58 4.16
C VAL A 68 -5.79 -11.51 5.23
N ALA A 69 -4.97 -12.39 5.82
CA ALA A 69 -5.41 -13.28 6.89
C ALA A 69 -5.94 -12.50 8.10
N HIS A 70 -5.30 -11.40 8.46
CA HIS A 70 -5.76 -10.54 9.55
C HIS A 70 -7.18 -9.99 9.27
N LEU A 71 -7.43 -9.49 8.06
CA LEU A 71 -8.75 -8.98 7.66
C LEU A 71 -9.80 -10.11 7.64
N VAL A 72 -9.47 -11.25 7.07
CA VAL A 72 -10.37 -12.40 7.00
C VAL A 72 -10.74 -12.90 8.40
N ASN A 73 -9.78 -12.96 9.31
CA ASN A 73 -10.03 -13.37 10.70
C ASN A 73 -10.95 -12.39 11.46
N LEU A 74 -11.01 -11.13 11.04
CA LEU A 74 -11.95 -10.14 11.57
C LEU A 74 -13.34 -10.18 10.89
N GLY A 75 -13.54 -11.06 9.93
CA GLY A 75 -14.79 -11.18 9.20
C GLY A 75 -14.91 -10.31 7.95
N VAL A 76 -13.81 -9.73 7.50
CA VAL A 76 -13.75 -8.92 6.28
C VAL A 76 -13.43 -9.80 5.08
N THR A 77 -14.17 -9.67 3.99
CA THR A 77 -13.80 -10.31 2.72
C THR A 77 -12.62 -9.55 2.12
N ALA A 78 -11.48 -10.21 1.98
CA ALA A 78 -10.24 -9.59 1.52
C ALA A 78 -9.52 -10.45 0.48
N HIS A 79 -8.90 -9.80 -0.50
CA HIS A 79 -8.06 -10.42 -1.51
C HIS A 79 -6.73 -9.67 -1.60
N GLY A 80 -5.65 -10.40 -1.86
CA GLY A 80 -4.32 -9.83 -1.98
C GLY A 80 -3.83 -9.75 -3.42
N PHE A 81 -3.12 -8.68 -3.75
CA PHE A 81 -2.55 -8.44 -5.09
C PHE A 81 -1.13 -7.91 -4.95
N ILE A 82 -0.19 -8.52 -5.65
CA ILE A 82 1.15 -7.96 -5.84
C ILE A 82 1.18 -7.22 -7.17
N LYS A 83 1.65 -5.99 -7.14
CA LYS A 83 1.83 -5.15 -8.32
C LYS A 83 3.28 -4.70 -8.42
N PHE A 84 3.79 -4.62 -9.64
CA PHE A 84 5.16 -4.18 -9.93
C PHE A 84 5.12 -2.79 -10.57
N GLY A 85 5.94 -1.90 -10.09
CA GLY A 85 6.03 -0.53 -10.57
C GLY A 85 5.95 0.48 -9.43
N ARG A 86 5.59 1.71 -9.74
CA ARG A 86 5.42 2.77 -8.73
C ARG A 86 3.98 2.80 -8.23
N THR A 87 3.80 3.05 -6.94
CA THR A 87 2.47 3.13 -6.31
C THR A 87 1.55 4.12 -7.04
N VAL A 88 2.08 5.29 -7.42
CA VAL A 88 1.31 6.33 -8.11
C VAL A 88 0.84 5.95 -9.52
N ASP A 89 1.45 4.93 -10.11
CA ASP A 89 1.09 4.43 -11.43
C ASP A 89 0.15 3.21 -11.34
N VAL A 90 0.46 2.26 -10.45
CA VAL A 90 -0.28 0.99 -10.39
C VAL A 90 -1.58 1.07 -9.60
N VAL A 91 -1.66 1.90 -8.57
CA VAL A 91 -2.87 2.04 -7.75
C VAL A 91 -4.04 2.63 -8.54
N PRO A 92 -3.87 3.70 -9.33
CA PRO A 92 -4.98 4.20 -10.16
C PRO A 92 -5.48 3.18 -11.18
N LEU A 93 -4.59 2.36 -11.75
CA LEU A 93 -4.98 1.29 -12.67
C LEU A 93 -5.84 0.23 -11.98
N HIS A 94 -5.47 -0.16 -10.75
CA HIS A 94 -6.25 -1.12 -9.97
C HIS A 94 -7.62 -0.53 -9.58
N VAL A 95 -7.64 0.72 -9.14
CA VAL A 95 -8.89 1.44 -8.81
C VAL A 95 -9.84 1.46 -10.01
N ALA A 96 -9.33 1.77 -11.20
CA ALA A 96 -10.12 1.79 -12.42
C ALA A 96 -10.63 0.41 -12.81
N ALA A 97 -9.79 -0.63 -12.70
CA ALA A 97 -10.14 -2.00 -13.08
C ALA A 97 -11.17 -2.63 -12.14
N PHE A 98 -11.08 -2.38 -10.84
CA PHE A 98 -11.91 -3.00 -9.81
C PHE A 98 -12.96 -2.05 -9.22
N HIS A 99 -13.05 -0.83 -9.70
CA HIS A 99 -14.02 0.18 -9.25
C HIS A 99 -13.97 0.44 -7.74
N ALA A 100 -12.78 0.58 -7.19
CA ALA A 100 -12.62 0.87 -5.77
C ALA A 100 -13.11 2.29 -5.44
N ASP A 101 -13.95 2.40 -4.42
CA ASP A 101 -14.54 3.69 -4.00
C ASP A 101 -13.66 4.41 -2.97
N ILE A 102 -12.86 3.67 -2.21
CA ILE A 102 -12.04 4.19 -1.12
C ILE A 102 -10.64 3.56 -1.22
N VAL A 103 -9.63 4.39 -1.15
CA VAL A 103 -8.21 3.98 -1.06
C VAL A 103 -7.68 4.35 0.32
N VAL A 104 -7.19 3.37 1.06
CA VAL A 104 -6.57 3.56 2.37
C VAL A 104 -5.07 3.41 2.23
N ILE A 105 -4.31 4.37 2.69
CA ILE A 105 -2.85 4.37 2.60
C ILE A 105 -2.22 4.92 3.88
N GLY A 106 -1.11 4.33 4.30
CA GLY A 106 -0.30 4.87 5.39
C GLY A 106 0.41 6.14 4.97
N HIS A 107 0.45 7.11 5.87
CA HIS A 107 1.15 8.37 5.65
C HIS A 107 2.19 8.59 6.75
N ARG A 108 3.45 8.73 6.34
CA ARG A 108 4.53 9.09 7.25
C ARG A 108 4.52 10.60 7.47
N VAL A 109 4.32 11.01 8.70
CA VAL A 109 4.49 12.41 9.09
C VAL A 109 5.98 12.73 9.16
N GLN A 110 6.44 13.58 8.24
CA GLN A 110 7.83 14.06 8.27
C GLN A 110 7.92 15.28 9.17
N SER A 111 8.82 15.21 10.15
CA SER A 111 9.13 16.32 11.06
C SER A 111 10.55 16.85 10.80
N GLY A 112 10.75 18.18 10.94
CA GLY A 112 12.07 18.81 10.82
C GLY A 112 12.61 18.89 9.37
N PHE A 113 13.91 18.67 9.22
CA PHE A 113 14.61 18.80 7.93
C PHE A 113 14.11 17.87 6.82
N GLY A 114 13.53 16.72 7.17
CA GLY A 114 12.93 15.81 6.21
C GLY A 114 11.79 16.43 5.40
N ARG A 115 11.15 17.47 5.92
CA ARG A 115 10.09 18.23 5.24
C ARG A 115 10.59 18.98 4.00
N TRP A 116 11.85 19.38 3.99
CA TRP A 116 12.47 20.15 2.91
C TRP A 116 13.07 19.26 1.82
N TRP A 117 13.48 18.04 2.16
CA TRP A 117 14.19 17.12 1.28
C TRP A 117 13.37 15.89 0.90
N GLY A 118 12.28 15.63 1.61
CA GLY A 118 11.37 14.55 1.28
C GLY A 118 10.55 14.90 0.04
N GLY A 119 10.35 13.92 -0.85
CA GLY A 119 9.45 14.06 -1.98
C GLY A 119 8.01 14.31 -1.52
N ARG A 120 7.16 14.71 -2.45
CA ARG A 120 5.74 14.91 -2.22
C ARG A 120 5.09 13.63 -1.67
N PRO A 121 4.25 13.69 -0.63
CA PRO A 121 3.57 12.51 -0.10
C PRO A 121 2.77 11.76 -1.17
N VAL A 122 2.86 10.44 -1.18
CA VAL A 122 2.23 9.57 -2.20
C VAL A 122 0.71 9.80 -2.27
N HIS A 123 0.05 10.02 -1.14
CA HIS A 123 -1.40 10.25 -1.12
C HIS A 123 -1.82 11.53 -1.86
N LEU A 124 -0.98 12.55 -1.91
CA LEU A 124 -1.25 13.76 -2.68
C LEU A 124 -1.12 13.50 -4.19
N ASP A 125 -0.11 12.74 -4.60
CA ASP A 125 0.06 12.35 -6.00
C ASP A 125 -1.09 11.44 -6.46
N LEU A 126 -1.55 10.53 -5.59
CA LEU A 126 -2.72 9.70 -5.86
C LEU A 126 -3.99 10.54 -5.97
N ALA A 127 -4.17 11.57 -5.13
CA ALA A 127 -5.33 12.44 -5.17
C ALA A 127 -5.48 13.16 -6.52
N GLU A 128 -4.37 13.47 -7.17
CA GLU A 128 -4.40 14.08 -8.50
C GLU A 128 -4.76 13.11 -9.62
N ARG A 129 -4.46 11.84 -9.44
CA ARG A 129 -4.66 10.79 -10.46
C ARG A 129 -5.95 10.01 -10.30
N LEU A 130 -6.47 9.89 -9.08
CA LEU A 130 -7.71 9.19 -8.81
C LEU A 130 -8.92 10.06 -9.11
N ARG A 131 -9.91 9.48 -9.76
CA ARG A 131 -11.18 10.14 -10.09
C ARG A 131 -12.32 9.38 -9.43
N GLY A 132 -13.10 10.08 -8.62
CA GLY A 132 -14.29 9.52 -7.98
C GLY A 132 -14.03 8.59 -6.78
N ALA A 133 -12.78 8.41 -6.37
CA ALA A 133 -12.44 7.63 -5.18
C ALA A 133 -12.04 8.55 -4.02
N ALA A 134 -12.41 8.18 -2.81
CA ALA A 134 -11.95 8.84 -1.60
C ALA A 134 -10.59 8.27 -1.18
N ILE A 135 -9.71 9.12 -0.64
CA ILE A 135 -8.43 8.70 -0.09
C ILE A 135 -8.44 8.91 1.41
N VAL A 136 -8.11 7.87 2.15
CA VAL A 136 -7.92 7.90 3.60
C VAL A 136 -6.44 7.72 3.89
N ALA A 137 -5.76 8.80 4.23
CA ALA A 137 -4.36 8.78 4.67
C ALA A 137 -4.31 8.55 6.17
N VAL A 138 -3.67 7.48 6.60
CA VAL A 138 -3.59 7.07 8.01
C VAL A 138 -2.19 7.30 8.52
N THR A 139 -2.07 8.06 9.59
CA THR A 139 -0.80 8.27 10.29
C THR A 139 -0.60 7.22 11.36
N ALA A 140 0.65 6.80 11.56
CA ALA A 140 0.97 5.94 12.69
C ALA A 140 0.81 6.74 14.01
N PRO A 141 0.38 6.07 15.09
CA PRO A 141 0.34 6.74 16.38
C PRO A 141 1.73 7.15 16.83
N LEU A 142 1.83 8.27 17.55
CA LEU A 142 3.07 8.68 18.19
C LEU A 142 3.45 7.63 19.25
N SER A 143 4.66 7.15 19.14
CA SER A 143 5.22 6.21 20.12
C SER A 143 5.76 6.96 21.34
#